data_0e3fcb83d4268b76cfa2c124ef6467d0
#
_entry.id   0e3fcb83d4268b76cfa2c124ef6467d0
#
_cell.length_a   1.000
_cell.length_b   1.000
_cell.length_c   1.000
_cell.angle_alpha   90.00
_cell.angle_beta   90.00
_cell.angle_gamma   90.00
#
_symmetry.space_group_name_H-M   'P 1'
#
loop_
_entity.id
_entity.type
_entity.pdbx_description
1 polymer ?
#
loop_
_entity_poly.entity_id
_entity_poly.type
_entity_poly.pdbx_seq_one_letter_code
_entity_poly.pdbx_strand_id
1 'polypeptide(L)'
;MTINSKTTLMELAAIVSTALTESGLEAVLSGGSVVSIYSDNEYQSHDLDFVTAEKMNDLDVVMSSLGFEKQSGRHFAHPSSEWFVEFPSAPLAVGNEPIRKWNQLKTKAGVIQILTPTQSVMDRLAGYYSWNDKQNLEQAVMVASRHPVDISKIKSWSKAENESEKFEQFVQAVKHKKSSLE
;
A
#
# COMPACT_ATOMS: atom_id res chain seq x y z
N MET A 1 1.30 -21.75 -4.62
CA MET A 1 -0.17 -21.63 -4.37
C MET A 1 -0.81 -21.17 -5.67
N THR A 2 -1.95 -21.71 -6.08
CA THR A 2 -2.61 -21.35 -7.35
C THR A 2 -3.62 -20.24 -7.13
N ILE A 3 -3.56 -19.19 -7.93
CA ILE A 3 -4.53 -18.08 -7.91
C ILE A 3 -5.88 -18.59 -8.45
N ASN A 4 -6.96 -18.32 -7.72
CA ASN A 4 -8.32 -18.69 -8.08
C ASN A 4 -9.33 -17.67 -7.52
N SER A 5 -10.61 -17.83 -7.82
CA SER A 5 -11.68 -16.90 -7.42
C SER A 5 -11.91 -16.75 -5.90
N LYS A 6 -11.22 -17.55 -5.07
CA LYS A 6 -11.26 -17.47 -3.60
C LYS A 6 -9.98 -16.87 -3.01
N THR A 7 -8.99 -16.58 -3.87
CA THR A 7 -7.74 -15.95 -3.42
C THR A 7 -8.07 -14.54 -2.91
N THR A 8 -7.74 -14.25 -1.66
CA THR A 8 -7.97 -12.94 -1.06
C THR A 8 -6.93 -11.92 -1.54
N LEU A 9 -7.21 -10.61 -1.39
CA LEU A 9 -6.28 -9.53 -1.73
C LEU A 9 -4.92 -9.72 -1.04
N MET A 10 -4.91 -10.07 0.25
CA MET A 10 -3.66 -10.32 0.99
C MET A 10 -2.89 -11.54 0.46
N GLU A 11 -3.58 -12.62 0.12
CA GLU A 11 -2.94 -13.81 -0.48
C GLU A 11 -2.37 -13.49 -1.85
N LEU A 12 -3.11 -12.74 -2.68
CA LEU A 12 -2.62 -12.31 -3.99
C LEU A 12 -1.38 -11.41 -3.86
N ALA A 13 -1.41 -10.44 -2.94
CA ALA A 13 -0.25 -9.59 -2.65
C ALA A 13 0.96 -10.43 -2.23
N ALA A 14 0.77 -11.45 -1.39
CA ALA A 14 1.84 -12.32 -0.94
C ALA A 14 2.41 -13.19 -2.06
N ILE A 15 1.56 -13.76 -2.93
CA ILE A 15 1.99 -14.55 -4.08
C ILE A 15 2.83 -13.70 -5.03
N VAL A 16 2.32 -12.52 -5.42
CA VAL A 16 3.01 -11.62 -6.35
C VAL A 16 4.33 -11.12 -5.75
N SER A 17 4.31 -10.61 -4.51
CA SER A 17 5.50 -10.08 -3.84
C SER A 17 6.58 -11.14 -3.66
N THR A 18 6.20 -12.38 -3.31
CA THR A 18 7.15 -13.50 -3.17
C THR A 18 7.79 -13.84 -4.51
N ALA A 19 6.99 -13.97 -5.58
CA ALA A 19 7.51 -14.33 -6.91
C ALA A 19 8.47 -13.25 -7.45
N LEU A 20 8.18 -11.96 -7.24
CA LEU A 20 9.09 -10.87 -7.59
C LEU A 20 10.40 -10.97 -6.82
N THR A 21 10.34 -11.14 -5.49
CA THR A 21 11.52 -11.26 -4.64
C THR A 21 12.38 -12.48 -5.00
N GLU A 22 11.77 -13.65 -5.26
CA GLU A 22 12.47 -14.87 -5.68
C GLU A 22 13.13 -14.73 -7.05
N SER A 23 12.59 -13.85 -7.90
CA SER A 23 13.17 -13.50 -9.20
C SER A 23 14.23 -12.39 -9.11
N GLY A 24 14.56 -11.93 -7.89
CA GLY A 24 15.55 -10.86 -7.67
C GLY A 24 15.04 -9.46 -8.00
N LEU A 25 13.71 -9.27 -8.12
CA LEU A 25 13.08 -7.99 -8.43
C LEU A 25 12.58 -7.32 -7.14
N GLU A 26 12.92 -6.03 -6.99
CA GLU A 26 12.48 -5.24 -5.85
C GLU A 26 11.19 -4.48 -6.19
N ALA A 27 10.13 -4.76 -5.43
CA ALA A 27 8.86 -4.05 -5.55
C ALA A 27 8.17 -3.98 -4.18
N VAL A 28 7.59 -2.83 -3.85
CA VAL A 28 7.01 -2.57 -2.53
C VAL A 28 5.54 -2.20 -2.66
N LEU A 29 4.68 -2.93 -1.97
CA LEU A 29 3.25 -2.68 -1.94
C LEU A 29 2.95 -1.35 -1.23
N SER A 30 2.20 -0.49 -1.90
CA SER A 30 1.80 0.85 -1.46
C SER A 30 0.30 1.07 -1.69
N GLY A 31 -0.16 2.28 -1.56
CA GLY A 31 -1.51 2.65 -1.98
C GLY A 31 -2.63 2.10 -1.11
N GLY A 32 -3.81 1.96 -1.73
CA GLY A 32 -5.04 1.53 -1.07
C GLY A 32 -5.00 0.11 -0.56
N SER A 33 -4.31 -0.79 -1.25
CA SER A 33 -4.18 -2.19 -0.86
C SER A 33 -3.45 -2.38 0.48
N VAL A 34 -2.50 -1.51 0.81
CA VAL A 34 -1.86 -1.48 2.14
C VAL A 34 -2.87 -1.11 3.22
N VAL A 35 -3.76 -0.15 2.93
CA VAL A 35 -4.85 0.21 3.84
C VAL A 35 -5.80 -0.96 4.03
N SER A 36 -6.19 -1.67 2.96
CA SER A 36 -7.03 -2.87 3.04
C SER A 36 -6.43 -3.92 3.97
N ILE A 37 -5.13 -4.20 3.84
CA ILE A 37 -4.41 -5.16 4.68
C ILE A 37 -4.34 -4.70 6.14
N TYR A 38 -3.96 -3.45 6.40
CA TYR A 38 -3.81 -2.93 7.76
C TYR A 38 -5.14 -2.57 8.44
N SER A 39 -6.23 -2.39 7.69
CA SER A 39 -7.55 -2.15 8.23
C SER A 39 -8.40 -3.43 8.39
N ASP A 40 -7.84 -4.60 8.08
CA ASP A 40 -8.57 -5.87 8.05
C ASP A 40 -9.81 -5.80 7.14
N ASN A 41 -9.62 -5.24 5.94
CA ASN A 41 -10.65 -5.02 4.91
C ASN A 41 -11.80 -4.07 5.32
N GLU A 42 -11.64 -3.21 6.32
CA GLU A 42 -12.58 -2.10 6.55
C GLU A 42 -12.64 -1.16 5.32
N TYR A 43 -11.50 -0.94 4.68
CA TYR A 43 -11.39 -0.39 3.34
C TYR A 43 -11.05 -1.49 2.35
N GLN A 44 -11.64 -1.47 1.16
CA GLN A 44 -11.38 -2.46 0.10
C GLN A 44 -10.80 -1.77 -1.14
N SER A 45 -9.56 -2.09 -1.46
CA SER A 45 -8.92 -1.69 -2.72
C SER A 45 -9.32 -2.64 -3.85
N HIS A 46 -9.31 -2.14 -5.09
CA HIS A 46 -9.54 -2.95 -6.30
C HIS A 46 -8.23 -3.31 -7.00
N ASP A 47 -7.11 -2.75 -6.59
CA ASP A 47 -5.79 -2.91 -7.17
C ASP A 47 -4.70 -3.07 -6.11
N LEU A 48 -3.57 -3.61 -6.57
CA LEU A 48 -2.35 -3.76 -5.80
C LEU A 48 -1.25 -2.95 -6.49
N ASP A 49 -0.81 -1.87 -5.87
CA ASP A 49 0.24 -0.97 -6.36
C ASP A 49 1.61 -1.39 -5.83
N PHE A 50 2.40 -2.06 -6.66
CA PHE A 50 3.79 -2.40 -6.36
C PHE A 50 4.75 -1.39 -6.97
N VAL A 51 5.22 -0.42 -6.18
CA VAL A 51 6.19 0.58 -6.66
C VAL A 51 7.54 -0.07 -6.89
N THR A 52 8.11 0.13 -8.08
CA THR A 52 9.36 -0.52 -8.48
C THR A 52 10.16 0.29 -9.50
N ALA A 53 11.50 0.14 -9.46
CA ALA A 53 12.43 0.65 -10.48
C ALA A 53 12.73 -0.40 -11.57
N GLU A 54 12.20 -1.60 -11.45
CA GLU A 54 12.51 -2.72 -12.34
C GLU A 54 11.98 -2.50 -13.77
N LYS A 55 12.64 -3.14 -14.71
CA LYS A 55 12.26 -3.06 -16.12
C LYS A 55 10.97 -3.84 -16.38
N MET A 56 10.12 -3.28 -17.24
CA MET A 56 8.85 -3.93 -17.57
C MET A 56 9.01 -5.35 -18.13
N ASN A 57 10.05 -5.61 -18.94
CA ASN A 57 10.28 -6.95 -19.50
C ASN A 57 10.50 -8.00 -18.40
N ASP A 58 11.20 -7.64 -17.31
CA ASP A 58 11.46 -8.57 -16.21
C ASP A 58 10.17 -8.81 -15.41
N LEU A 59 9.38 -7.75 -15.19
CA LEU A 59 8.05 -7.85 -14.57
C LEU A 59 7.10 -8.69 -15.42
N ASP A 60 7.08 -8.49 -16.75
CA ASP A 60 6.24 -9.26 -17.68
C ASP A 60 6.52 -10.77 -17.58
N VAL A 61 7.80 -11.17 -17.43
CA VAL A 61 8.18 -12.58 -17.27
C VAL A 61 7.60 -13.16 -15.99
N VAL A 62 7.76 -12.48 -14.85
CA VAL A 62 7.26 -12.96 -13.56
C VAL A 62 5.75 -12.99 -13.55
N MET A 63 5.09 -11.91 -13.99
CA MET A 63 3.62 -11.85 -13.99
C MET A 63 2.99 -12.90 -14.92
N SER A 64 3.56 -13.11 -16.10
CA SER A 64 3.11 -14.18 -17.01
C SER A 64 3.28 -15.57 -16.40
N SER A 65 4.35 -15.82 -15.65
CA SER A 65 4.55 -17.11 -14.96
C SER A 65 3.50 -17.40 -13.90
N LEU A 66 2.91 -16.35 -13.33
CA LEU A 66 1.80 -16.43 -12.38
C LEU A 66 0.41 -16.52 -13.06
N GLY A 67 0.35 -16.41 -14.39
CA GLY A 67 -0.90 -16.47 -15.17
C GLY A 67 -1.56 -15.09 -15.36
N PHE A 68 -0.88 -13.99 -15.04
CA PHE A 68 -1.38 -12.65 -15.33
C PHE A 68 -1.22 -12.30 -16.81
N GLU A 69 -2.19 -11.55 -17.30
CA GLU A 69 -2.19 -10.97 -18.64
C GLU A 69 -2.00 -9.45 -18.55
N LYS A 70 -1.06 -8.93 -19.35
CA LYS A 70 -0.85 -7.48 -19.42
C LYS A 70 -2.00 -6.82 -20.16
N GLN A 71 -2.65 -5.86 -19.51
CA GLN A 71 -3.78 -5.12 -20.08
C GLN A 71 -3.29 -3.88 -20.84
N SER A 72 -2.54 -3.02 -20.17
CA SER A 72 -1.97 -1.81 -20.76
C SER A 72 -0.80 -1.30 -19.91
N GLY A 73 0.22 -0.72 -20.53
CA GLY A 73 1.32 -0.07 -19.82
C GLY A 73 1.95 -0.97 -18.73
N ARG A 74 1.67 -0.65 -17.49
CA ARG A 74 2.17 -1.33 -16.28
C ARG A 74 1.07 -2.06 -15.48
N HIS A 75 -0.05 -2.36 -16.11
CA HIS A 75 -1.27 -2.90 -15.54
C HIS A 75 -1.48 -4.36 -15.95
N PHE A 76 -1.77 -5.23 -15.00
CA PHE A 76 -1.95 -6.67 -15.17
C PHE A 76 -3.25 -7.16 -14.55
N ALA A 77 -3.93 -8.08 -15.23
CA ALA A 77 -5.11 -8.78 -14.74
C ALA A 77 -4.89 -10.29 -14.74
N HIS A 78 -5.50 -10.99 -13.82
CA HIS A 78 -5.50 -12.44 -13.79
C HIS A 78 -6.93 -12.96 -14.05
N PRO A 79 -7.14 -13.96 -14.96
CA PRO A 79 -8.47 -14.44 -15.33
C PRO A 79 -9.33 -14.95 -14.16
N SER A 80 -8.69 -15.39 -13.08
CA SER A 80 -9.34 -15.93 -11.89
C SER A 80 -9.30 -14.98 -10.68
N SER A 81 -8.96 -13.70 -10.87
CA SER A 81 -8.91 -12.69 -9.80
C SER A 81 -9.72 -11.46 -10.18
N GLU A 82 -10.36 -10.85 -9.20
CA GLU A 82 -11.05 -9.57 -9.38
C GLU A 82 -10.14 -8.35 -9.19
N TRP A 83 -8.95 -8.55 -8.61
CA TRP A 83 -7.98 -7.47 -8.39
C TRP A 83 -6.97 -7.36 -9.52
N PHE A 84 -6.61 -6.14 -9.83
CA PHE A 84 -5.53 -5.81 -10.75
C PHE A 84 -4.21 -5.65 -10.01
N VAL A 85 -3.10 -5.79 -10.73
CA VAL A 85 -1.77 -5.46 -10.22
C VAL A 85 -1.19 -4.37 -11.10
N GLU A 86 -0.79 -3.27 -10.47
CA GLU A 86 -0.09 -2.17 -11.10
C GLU A 86 1.34 -2.04 -10.58
N PHE A 87 2.22 -1.54 -11.44
CA PHE A 87 3.61 -1.27 -11.10
C PHE A 87 3.94 0.22 -11.30
N PRO A 88 3.53 1.11 -10.36
CA PRO A 88 3.95 2.50 -10.41
C PRO A 88 5.48 2.61 -10.44
N SER A 89 5.99 3.58 -11.21
CA SER A 89 7.43 3.76 -11.35
C SER A 89 8.03 4.37 -10.09
N ALA A 90 9.23 3.90 -9.71
CA ALA A 90 10.05 4.53 -8.69
C ALA A 90 10.35 6.02 -9.01
N PRO A 91 10.73 6.84 -8.02
CA PRO A 91 11.13 6.43 -6.68
C PRO A 91 9.94 6.14 -5.74
N LEU A 92 10.11 5.18 -4.83
CA LEU A 92 9.18 5.01 -3.72
C LEU A 92 9.36 6.17 -2.76
N ALA A 93 8.36 7.03 -2.65
CA ALA A 93 8.41 8.22 -1.80
C ALA A 93 7.02 8.53 -1.24
N VAL A 94 6.98 9.27 -0.14
CA VAL A 94 5.75 9.81 0.43
C VAL A 94 5.89 11.33 0.50
N GLY A 95 5.11 12.05 -0.32
CA GLY A 95 5.38 13.46 -0.56
C GLY A 95 6.82 13.63 -1.07
N ASN A 96 7.60 14.49 -0.40
CA ASN A 96 9.01 14.72 -0.74
C ASN A 96 9.99 13.80 0.01
N GLU A 97 9.51 12.87 0.86
CA GLU A 97 10.36 11.98 1.64
C GLU A 97 10.57 10.63 0.93
N PRO A 98 11.81 10.28 0.49
CA PRO A 98 12.09 8.98 -0.12
C PRO A 98 12.02 7.87 0.93
N ILE A 99 11.38 6.76 0.58
CA ILE A 99 11.31 5.55 1.39
C ILE A 99 12.45 4.61 1.01
N ARG A 100 13.30 4.28 2.00
CA ARG A 100 14.47 3.40 1.82
C ARG A 100 14.37 2.10 2.61
N LYS A 101 13.40 1.98 3.51
CA LYS A 101 13.14 0.80 4.33
C LYS A 101 11.64 0.62 4.49
N TRP A 102 11.19 -0.60 4.41
CA TRP A 102 9.78 -1.00 4.54
C TRP A 102 9.65 -2.27 5.36
N ASN A 103 8.42 -2.75 5.57
CA ASN A 103 8.14 -3.98 6.29
C ASN A 103 8.16 -5.20 5.37
N GLN A 104 8.37 -6.36 6.01
CA GLN A 104 8.13 -7.68 5.45
C GLN A 104 6.99 -8.34 6.24
N LEU A 105 5.80 -8.42 5.65
CA LEU A 105 4.65 -9.07 6.27
C LEU A 105 4.62 -10.54 5.84
N LYS A 106 4.87 -11.43 6.81
CA LYS A 106 4.80 -12.89 6.59
C LYS A 106 3.36 -13.36 6.65
N THR A 107 2.93 -14.11 5.66
CA THR A 107 1.61 -14.75 5.55
C THR A 107 1.74 -16.23 5.26
N LYS A 108 0.63 -16.97 5.24
CA LYS A 108 0.62 -18.37 4.79
C LYS A 108 0.89 -18.52 3.29
N ALA A 109 0.61 -17.48 2.51
CA ALA A 109 0.77 -17.47 1.06
C ALA A 109 2.16 -17.00 0.60
N GLY A 110 2.97 -16.42 1.50
CA GLY A 110 4.29 -15.86 1.20
C GLY A 110 4.61 -14.63 2.01
N VAL A 111 5.56 -13.82 1.52
CA VAL A 111 6.04 -12.60 2.19
C VAL A 111 5.73 -11.38 1.34
N ILE A 112 5.06 -10.39 1.92
CA ILE A 112 4.76 -9.12 1.25
C ILE A 112 5.81 -8.08 1.64
N GLN A 113 6.49 -7.50 0.66
CA GLN A 113 7.25 -6.27 0.83
C GLN A 113 6.25 -5.11 0.84
N ILE A 114 6.06 -4.43 1.96
CA ILE A 114 4.93 -3.53 2.20
C ILE A 114 5.35 -2.29 2.99
N LEU A 115 4.77 -1.13 2.70
CA LEU A 115 4.96 0.05 3.53
C LEU A 115 4.65 -0.25 5.00
N THR A 116 5.42 0.36 5.93
CA THR A 116 5.09 0.30 7.36
C THR A 116 3.75 1.01 7.64
N PRO A 117 3.05 0.73 8.76
CA PRO A 117 1.85 1.49 9.12
C PRO A 117 2.05 3.00 9.13
N THR A 118 3.19 3.48 9.65
CA THR A 118 3.54 4.91 9.64
C THR A 118 3.65 5.46 8.22
N GLN A 119 4.33 4.75 7.33
CA GLN A 119 4.48 5.15 5.92
C GLN A 119 3.15 5.12 5.18
N SER A 120 2.31 4.10 5.42
CA SER A 120 0.96 4.03 4.85
C SER A 120 0.10 5.21 5.28
N VAL A 121 0.15 5.60 6.56
CA VAL A 121 -0.53 6.80 7.04
C VAL A 121 -0.01 8.05 6.32
N MET A 122 1.30 8.22 6.22
CA MET A 122 1.90 9.36 5.51
C MET A 122 1.51 9.37 4.02
N ASP A 123 1.50 8.21 3.36
CA ASP A 123 1.10 8.06 1.95
C ASP A 123 -0.35 8.53 1.74
N ARG A 124 -1.27 8.11 2.59
CA ARG A 124 -2.67 8.58 2.54
C ARG A 124 -2.79 10.06 2.88
N LEU A 125 -2.07 10.54 3.88
CA LEU A 125 -2.06 11.96 4.22
C LEU A 125 -1.49 12.84 3.09
N ALA A 126 -0.52 12.35 2.31
CA ALA A 126 -0.02 13.09 1.14
C ALA A 126 -1.14 13.35 0.12
N GLY A 127 -1.99 12.37 -0.15
CA GLY A 127 -3.18 12.55 -1.00
C GLY A 127 -4.19 13.52 -0.39
N TYR A 128 -4.43 13.42 0.92
CA TYR A 128 -5.29 14.37 1.63
C TYR A 128 -4.74 15.80 1.59
N TYR A 129 -3.43 15.98 1.77
CA TYR A 129 -2.78 17.27 1.75
C TYR A 129 -2.86 17.94 0.38
N SER A 130 -2.54 17.19 -0.66
CA SER A 130 -2.48 17.71 -2.03
C SER A 130 -3.85 17.97 -2.67
N TRP A 131 -4.83 17.11 -2.40
CA TRP A 131 -6.11 17.10 -3.11
C TRP A 131 -7.31 17.39 -2.20
N ASN A 132 -7.10 17.58 -0.90
CA ASN A 132 -8.14 17.67 0.12
C ASN A 132 -9.12 16.48 0.09
N ASP A 133 -8.62 15.31 -0.30
CA ASP A 133 -9.39 14.09 -0.42
C ASP A 133 -9.64 13.48 0.96
N LYS A 134 -10.89 13.59 1.43
CA LYS A 134 -11.32 13.08 2.74
C LYS A 134 -11.26 11.57 2.84
N GLN A 135 -11.40 10.83 1.73
CA GLN A 135 -11.26 9.39 1.73
C GLN A 135 -9.84 8.97 2.13
N ASN A 136 -8.83 9.70 1.65
CA ASN A 136 -7.44 9.48 2.07
C ASN A 136 -7.24 9.76 3.57
N LEU A 137 -7.90 10.81 4.11
CA LEU A 137 -7.88 11.06 5.56
C LEU A 137 -8.50 9.89 6.34
N GLU A 138 -9.67 9.40 5.92
CA GLU A 138 -10.36 8.26 6.55
C GLU A 138 -9.49 7.01 6.52
N GLN A 139 -8.84 6.71 5.39
CA GLN A 139 -7.89 5.60 5.25
C GLN A 139 -6.70 5.72 6.20
N ALA A 140 -6.10 6.92 6.32
CA ALA A 140 -5.03 7.17 7.28
C ALA A 140 -5.48 6.90 8.73
N VAL A 141 -6.70 7.34 9.07
CA VAL A 141 -7.31 7.12 10.40
C VAL A 141 -7.58 5.64 10.65
N MET A 142 -8.05 4.88 9.67
CA MET A 142 -8.26 3.43 9.79
C MET A 142 -6.97 2.70 10.17
N VAL A 143 -5.86 3.01 9.51
CA VAL A 143 -4.55 2.40 9.81
C VAL A 143 -4.06 2.84 11.19
N ALA A 144 -4.05 4.14 11.48
CA ALA A 144 -3.53 4.68 12.74
C ALA A 144 -4.35 4.30 13.97
N SER A 145 -5.61 3.93 13.81
CA SER A 145 -6.44 3.44 14.93
C SER A 145 -6.16 1.98 15.28
N ARG A 146 -5.66 1.17 14.34
CA ARG A 146 -5.42 -0.27 14.52
C ARG A 146 -3.95 -0.63 14.76
N HIS A 147 -3.02 0.20 14.30
CA HIS A 147 -1.59 -0.08 14.38
C HIS A 147 -0.84 1.04 15.11
N PRO A 148 0.25 0.70 15.82
CA PRO A 148 1.19 1.70 16.33
C PRO A 148 1.80 2.46 15.14
N VAL A 149 1.74 3.80 15.21
CA VAL A 149 2.35 4.70 14.22
C VAL A 149 3.22 5.74 14.93
N ASP A 150 4.30 6.16 14.29
CA ASP A 150 5.18 7.22 14.81
C ASP A 150 4.56 8.59 14.54
N ILE A 151 3.74 9.05 15.49
CA ILE A 151 3.08 10.36 15.42
C ILE A 151 4.09 11.52 15.34
N SER A 152 5.26 11.38 16.00
CA SER A 152 6.30 12.42 15.99
C SER A 152 6.91 12.55 14.59
N LYS A 153 7.17 11.42 13.93
CA LYS A 153 7.63 11.40 12.54
C LYS A 153 6.60 11.99 11.59
N ILE A 154 5.34 11.58 11.71
CA ILE A 154 4.24 12.11 10.88
C ILE A 154 4.12 13.62 11.07
N LYS A 155 4.18 14.11 12.32
CA LYS A 155 4.13 15.54 12.64
C LYS A 155 5.26 16.34 11.98
N SER A 156 6.49 15.85 12.11
CA SER A 156 7.67 16.53 11.54
C SER A 156 7.61 16.57 10.01
N TRP A 157 7.19 15.49 9.38
CA TRP A 157 6.98 15.41 7.95
C TRP A 157 5.84 16.36 7.50
N SER A 158 4.68 16.33 8.15
CA SER A 158 3.56 17.22 7.83
C SER A 158 3.94 18.70 7.93
N LYS A 159 4.80 19.05 8.91
CA LYS A 159 5.36 20.40 9.00
C LYS A 159 6.25 20.75 7.81
N ALA A 160 7.07 19.79 7.34
CA ALA A 160 7.92 19.98 6.17
C ALA A 160 7.11 20.13 4.87
N GLU A 161 5.94 19.48 4.79
CA GLU A 161 4.98 19.62 3.69
C GLU A 161 4.09 20.89 3.82
N ASN A 162 4.29 21.72 4.87
CA ASN A 162 3.47 22.90 5.20
C ASN A 162 2.00 22.60 5.53
N GLU A 163 1.69 21.41 6.04
CA GLU A 163 0.33 20.91 6.28
C GLU A 163 0.06 20.63 7.77
N SER A 164 0.59 21.48 8.67
CA SER A 164 0.42 21.31 10.12
C SER A 164 -1.04 21.33 10.57
N GLU A 165 -1.89 22.13 9.92
CA GLU A 165 -3.32 22.23 10.25
C GLU A 165 -4.06 20.92 9.92
N LYS A 166 -3.84 20.36 8.73
CA LYS A 166 -4.43 19.08 8.32
C LYS A 166 -3.89 17.91 9.17
N PHE A 167 -2.64 17.99 9.62
CA PHE A 167 -2.12 17.02 10.59
C PHE A 167 -2.92 17.03 11.91
N GLU A 168 -3.23 18.22 12.46
CA GLU A 168 -4.05 18.30 13.68
C GLU A 168 -5.47 17.73 13.45
N GLN A 169 -6.07 17.95 12.29
CA GLN A 169 -7.35 17.32 11.91
C GLN A 169 -7.24 15.80 11.91
N PHE A 170 -6.17 15.23 11.34
CA PHE A 170 -5.90 13.81 11.38
C PHE A 170 -5.79 13.29 12.82
N VAL A 171 -5.02 13.96 13.69
CA VAL A 171 -4.85 13.56 15.10
C VAL A 171 -6.20 13.55 15.85
N GLN A 172 -7.04 14.56 15.64
CA GLN A 172 -8.38 14.60 16.24
C GLN A 172 -9.27 13.46 15.73
N ALA A 173 -9.24 13.19 14.43
CA ALA A 173 -10.01 12.08 13.83
C ALA A 173 -9.58 10.71 14.39
N VAL A 174 -8.27 10.49 14.57
CA VAL A 174 -7.75 9.23 15.19
C VAL A 174 -8.23 9.10 16.64
N LYS A 175 -8.17 10.18 17.45
CA LYS A 175 -8.67 10.16 18.83
C LYS A 175 -10.15 9.81 18.88
N HIS A 176 -10.96 10.45 18.03
CA HIS A 176 -12.41 10.19 17.96
C HIS A 176 -12.70 8.74 17.56
N LYS A 177 -12.02 8.22 16.53
CA LYS A 177 -12.18 6.83 16.08
C LYS A 177 -11.84 5.84 17.20
N LYS A 178 -10.73 6.03 17.94
CA LYS A 178 -10.33 5.16 19.06
C LYS A 178 -11.35 5.16 20.18
N SER A 179 -11.87 6.34 20.58
CA SER A 179 -12.91 6.44 21.61
C SER A 179 -14.23 5.78 21.23
N SER A 180 -14.49 5.56 19.94
CA SER A 180 -15.70 4.86 19.47
C SER A 180 -15.53 3.34 19.36
N LEU A 181 -14.33 2.82 19.56
CA LEU A 181 -14.01 1.39 19.54
C LEU A 181 -13.87 0.80 20.96
N GLU A 182 -13.82 1.65 22.01
CA GLU A 182 -13.85 1.30 23.43
C GLU A 182 -15.28 1.21 23.95
#